data_aff3d0977ff40cc7fad5dfdae9d2b059
#
_entry.id   aff3d0977ff40cc7fad5dfdae9d2b059
#
_cell.length_a   1.000
_cell.length_b   1.000
_cell.length_c   1.000
_cell.angle_alpha   90.00
_cell.angle_beta   90.00
_cell.angle_gamma   90.00
#
_symmetry.space_group_name_H-M   'P 1'
#
loop_
_entity.id
_entity.type
_entity.pdbx_description
1 polymer ?
#
loop_
_entity_poly.entity_id
_entity_poly.type
_entity_poly.pdbx_seq_one_letter_code
_entity_poly.pdbx_strand_id
1 'polypeptide(L)'
;MSAKEKKISLDYKKFIDDKVLIDNAHQHLIDNEYEYGPDFRNKEKNYSVNKIETKDNVSRVYFEFAISGFSELGLEYVEIDAKNNVLTRRIEKFPKSKKPLILMFTTFFSVLLAVIVIPWVFLNSDNVDPLYKSGKVLWIKSDAPVYQNKIHYDGPDVATNQLLNWQIESIDNDRHIGLVKLEVINETANTITVNIDENCAEFLSSNGKTYSPSNTITRAKEVSNIIKDHEVKDFVPLWGDITLVQGTQVVGYLIVDLPRDVTINRLRWVSSDSVTIDY
;
A
#
# COMPACT_ATOMS: atom_id res chain seq x y z
N MET A 1 -62.31 51.48 28.91
CA MET A 1 -61.07 50.89 28.43
C MET A 1 -60.52 51.70 27.25
N SER A 2 -59.29 52.16 27.40
CA SER A 2 -58.62 52.97 26.37
C SER A 2 -58.29 52.10 25.12
N ALA A 3 -58.30 52.70 23.93
CA ALA A 3 -57.92 52.00 22.71
C ALA A 3 -56.54 51.33 22.82
N LYS A 4 -55.64 51.89 23.63
CA LYS A 4 -54.30 51.37 23.92
C LYS A 4 -54.33 50.08 24.75
N GLU A 5 -55.21 49.98 25.74
CA GLU A 5 -55.40 48.77 26.56
C GLU A 5 -56.04 47.64 25.76
N LYS A 6 -56.94 47.94 24.84
CA LYS A 6 -57.57 46.95 23.95
C LYS A 6 -56.57 46.38 22.93
N LYS A 7 -55.62 47.19 22.44
CA LYS A 7 -54.59 46.75 21.53
C LYS A 7 -53.56 45.84 22.23
N ILE A 8 -53.11 46.20 23.44
CA ILE A 8 -52.20 45.40 24.26
C ILE A 8 -52.82 44.02 24.62
N SER A 9 -54.10 44.00 24.98
CA SER A 9 -54.85 42.77 25.28
C SER A 9 -55.00 41.85 24.06
N LEU A 10 -55.22 42.42 22.85
CA LEU A 10 -55.32 41.68 21.61
C LEU A 10 -53.94 41.08 21.20
N ASP A 11 -52.86 41.84 21.33
CA ASP A 11 -51.51 41.39 21.03
C ASP A 11 -51.04 40.26 21.97
N TYR A 12 -51.39 40.35 23.27
CA TYR A 12 -51.11 39.34 24.27
C TYR A 12 -51.87 38.03 24.02
N LYS A 13 -53.16 38.11 23.67
CA LYS A 13 -53.95 36.94 23.30
C LYS A 13 -53.41 36.25 22.08
N LYS A 14 -53.04 36.96 21.02
CA LYS A 14 -52.39 36.42 19.81
C LYS A 14 -51.08 35.73 20.13
N PHE A 15 -50.26 36.27 21.03
CA PHE A 15 -49.00 35.67 21.43
C PHE A 15 -49.22 34.35 22.18
N ILE A 16 -50.25 34.22 23.03
CA ILE A 16 -50.59 32.97 23.71
C ILE A 16 -51.09 31.94 22.72
N ASP A 17 -51.99 32.34 21.79
CA ASP A 17 -52.53 31.45 20.78
C ASP A 17 -51.40 30.92 19.84
N ASP A 18 -50.49 31.77 19.43
CA ASP A 18 -49.33 31.38 18.59
C ASP A 18 -48.40 30.40 19.35
N LYS A 19 -48.17 30.61 20.64
CA LYS A 19 -47.38 29.71 21.48
C LYS A 19 -48.00 28.31 21.58
N VAL A 20 -49.31 28.23 21.82
CA VAL A 20 -50.00 26.93 21.87
C VAL A 20 -49.93 26.20 20.56
N LEU A 21 -50.03 26.90 19.42
CA LEU A 21 -49.86 26.32 18.09
C LEU A 21 -48.47 25.78 17.88
N ILE A 22 -47.45 26.54 18.28
CA ILE A 22 -46.04 26.14 18.17
C ILE A 22 -45.78 24.87 19.01
N ASP A 23 -46.19 24.89 20.27
CA ASP A 23 -45.95 23.79 21.18
C ASP A 23 -46.63 22.50 20.70
N ASN A 24 -47.87 22.58 20.18
CA ASN A 24 -48.59 21.45 19.61
C ASN A 24 -47.93 20.93 18.32
N ALA A 25 -47.56 21.82 17.40
CA ALA A 25 -46.83 21.46 16.19
C ALA A 25 -45.51 20.79 16.51
N HIS A 26 -44.73 21.36 17.45
CA HIS A 26 -43.43 20.83 17.83
C HIS A 26 -43.53 19.45 18.47
N GLN A 27 -44.52 19.25 19.37
CA GLN A 27 -44.78 17.96 19.97
C GLN A 27 -45.12 16.90 18.91
N HIS A 28 -45.95 17.27 17.92
CA HIS A 28 -46.27 16.40 16.82
C HIS A 28 -45.02 15.97 16.00
N LEU A 29 -44.06 16.87 15.78
CA LEU A 29 -42.79 16.56 15.10
C LEU A 29 -41.96 15.55 15.87
N ILE A 30 -41.90 15.67 17.20
CA ILE A 30 -41.21 14.76 18.12
C ILE A 30 -41.87 13.36 18.08
N ASP A 31 -43.18 13.31 18.23
CA ASP A 31 -43.96 12.06 18.33
C ASP A 31 -43.91 11.25 17.00
N ASN A 32 -43.72 11.94 15.86
CA ASN A 32 -43.69 11.35 14.54
C ASN A 32 -42.30 11.40 13.89
N GLU A 33 -41.25 11.26 14.70
CA GLU A 33 -39.86 11.28 14.23
C GLU A 33 -39.52 10.16 13.23
N TYR A 34 -40.26 9.06 13.23
CA TYR A 34 -40.10 7.94 12.32
C TYR A 34 -40.38 8.32 10.83
N GLU A 35 -41.15 9.40 10.57
CA GLU A 35 -41.47 9.87 9.21
C GLU A 35 -40.27 10.44 8.47
N TYR A 36 -39.19 10.79 9.13
CA TYR A 36 -37.96 11.27 8.46
C TYR A 36 -37.20 10.19 7.69
N GLY A 37 -37.60 8.92 7.84
CA GLY A 37 -36.92 7.80 7.20
C GLY A 37 -35.62 7.39 7.94
N PRO A 38 -35.01 6.28 7.49
CA PRO A 38 -33.90 5.64 8.22
C PRO A 38 -32.65 6.52 8.38
N ASP A 39 -32.38 7.40 7.43
CA ASP A 39 -31.16 8.24 7.44
C ASP A 39 -31.22 9.37 8.46
N PHE A 40 -32.39 9.79 8.87
CA PHE A 40 -32.62 10.95 9.73
C PHE A 40 -33.33 10.62 11.04
N ARG A 41 -34.03 9.48 11.15
CA ARG A 41 -34.88 9.08 12.28
C ARG A 41 -34.15 9.10 13.62
N ASN A 42 -32.92 8.63 13.67
CA ASN A 42 -32.15 8.49 14.91
C ASN A 42 -31.14 9.64 15.15
N LYS A 43 -31.29 10.76 14.47
CA LYS A 43 -30.40 11.90 14.63
C LYS A 43 -31.10 13.01 15.40
N GLU A 44 -30.36 13.57 16.34
CA GLU A 44 -30.82 14.74 17.08
C GLU A 44 -31.10 15.91 16.12
N LYS A 45 -32.26 16.50 16.26
CA LYS A 45 -32.76 17.62 15.46
C LYS A 45 -33.04 18.81 16.37
N ASN A 46 -32.48 19.95 16.04
CA ASN A 46 -32.73 21.20 16.68
C ASN A 46 -33.72 22.02 15.86
N TYR A 47 -34.91 22.23 16.35
CA TYR A 47 -35.97 22.94 15.65
C TYR A 47 -35.98 24.41 16.04
N SER A 48 -36.24 25.27 15.06
CA SER A 48 -36.56 26.67 15.21
C SER A 48 -37.77 27.06 14.41
N VAL A 49 -38.65 27.85 14.97
CA VAL A 49 -39.83 28.35 14.24
C VAL A 49 -39.39 29.43 13.26
N ASN A 50 -39.68 29.22 11.98
CA ASN A 50 -39.40 30.20 10.93
C ASN A 50 -40.54 31.23 10.79
N LYS A 51 -41.78 30.74 10.62
CA LYS A 51 -42.98 31.58 10.47
C LYS A 51 -44.25 30.83 10.78
N ILE A 52 -45.32 31.54 11.01
CA ILE A 52 -46.70 31.05 11.11
C ILE A 52 -47.56 31.77 10.09
N GLU A 53 -48.31 31.00 9.29
CA GLU A 53 -49.24 31.50 8.31
C GLU A 53 -50.62 30.95 8.62
N THR A 54 -51.61 31.80 8.75
CA THR A 54 -53.01 31.40 9.03
C THR A 54 -53.88 31.81 7.84
N LYS A 55 -54.55 30.84 7.22
CA LYS A 55 -55.49 31.04 6.15
C LYS A 55 -56.66 30.09 6.29
N ASP A 56 -57.88 30.57 6.07
CA ASP A 56 -59.10 29.78 6.05
C ASP A 56 -59.29 28.88 7.29
N ASN A 57 -59.01 29.40 8.46
CA ASN A 57 -59.03 28.69 9.78
C ASN A 57 -58.02 27.55 9.94
N VAL A 58 -57.02 27.46 9.06
CA VAL A 58 -55.91 26.54 9.17
C VAL A 58 -54.62 27.35 9.37
N SER A 59 -53.87 27.00 10.39
CA SER A 59 -52.56 27.59 10.71
C SER A 59 -51.45 26.68 10.25
N ARG A 60 -50.48 27.17 9.50
CA ARG A 60 -49.24 26.50 9.09
C ARG A 60 -48.10 27.03 9.96
N VAL A 61 -47.50 26.16 10.73
CA VAL A 61 -46.30 26.46 11.52
C VAL A 61 -45.10 25.88 10.78
N TYR A 62 -44.23 26.75 10.31
CA TYR A 62 -43.00 26.39 9.60
C TYR A 62 -41.84 26.27 10.56
N PHE A 63 -41.13 25.13 10.46
CA PHE A 63 -39.93 24.86 11.24
C PHE A 63 -38.71 24.71 10.32
N GLU A 64 -37.64 25.35 10.71
CA GLU A 64 -36.32 24.99 10.28
C GLU A 64 -35.72 24.00 11.27
N PHE A 65 -35.06 22.96 10.76
CA PHE A 65 -34.37 22.01 11.62
C PHE A 65 -32.94 21.76 11.20
N ALA A 66 -32.03 21.79 12.18
CA ALA A 66 -30.63 21.46 12.02
C ALA A 66 -30.37 20.05 12.47
N ILE A 67 -29.54 19.33 11.74
CA ILE A 67 -29.06 17.99 12.08
C ILE A 67 -27.55 18.01 12.19
N SER A 68 -27.00 17.44 13.25
CA SER A 68 -25.54 17.33 13.42
C SER A 68 -24.89 16.60 12.23
N GLY A 69 -23.84 17.19 11.68
CA GLY A 69 -23.10 16.67 10.51
C GLY A 69 -23.68 17.06 9.14
N PHE A 70 -24.71 17.93 9.10
CA PHE A 70 -25.25 18.49 7.88
C PHE A 70 -24.97 20.00 7.80
N SER A 71 -24.83 20.52 6.58
CA SER A 71 -24.45 21.93 6.36
C SER A 71 -25.61 22.83 6.05
N GLU A 72 -26.73 22.27 5.64
CA GLU A 72 -27.92 23.02 5.31
C GLU A 72 -29.03 22.69 6.31
N LEU A 73 -29.92 23.65 6.53
CA LEU A 73 -31.11 23.45 7.33
C LEU A 73 -32.18 22.72 6.51
N GLY A 74 -32.90 21.82 7.17
CA GLY A 74 -34.16 21.30 6.66
C GLY A 74 -35.29 22.29 6.89
N LEU A 75 -36.36 22.17 6.10
CA LEU A 75 -37.57 22.99 6.23
C LEU A 75 -38.80 22.08 6.16
N GLU A 76 -39.70 22.24 7.10
CA GLU A 76 -40.96 21.53 7.15
C GLU A 76 -42.06 22.39 7.76
N TYR A 77 -43.30 22.01 7.54
CA TYR A 77 -44.43 22.67 8.22
C TYR A 77 -45.46 21.65 8.72
N VAL A 78 -46.19 22.07 9.71
CA VAL A 78 -47.35 21.37 10.28
C VAL A 78 -48.58 22.24 10.11
N GLU A 79 -49.66 21.68 9.55
CA GLU A 79 -50.95 22.33 9.45
C GLU A 79 -51.84 21.93 10.63
N ILE A 80 -52.46 22.93 11.26
CA ILE A 80 -53.29 22.77 12.45
C ILE A 80 -54.61 23.47 12.22
N ASP A 81 -55.72 22.85 12.55
CA ASP A 81 -57.03 23.42 12.44
C ASP A 81 -57.35 24.41 13.59
N ALA A 82 -58.49 25.13 13.53
CA ALA A 82 -58.93 26.03 14.55
C ALA A 82 -59.26 25.36 15.91
N LYS A 83 -59.29 24.01 15.97
CA LYS A 83 -59.52 23.22 17.18
C LYS A 83 -58.22 22.64 17.74
N ASN A 84 -57.07 23.07 17.22
CA ASN A 84 -55.74 22.59 17.53
C ASN A 84 -55.46 21.13 17.15
N ASN A 85 -56.18 20.54 16.19
CA ASN A 85 -55.88 19.22 15.66
C ASN A 85 -54.85 19.37 14.51
N VAL A 86 -53.84 18.53 14.52
CA VAL A 86 -52.90 18.43 13.41
C VAL A 86 -53.58 17.78 12.22
N LEU A 87 -53.59 18.45 11.06
CA LEU A 87 -54.19 18.00 9.81
C LEU A 87 -53.18 17.29 8.95
N THR A 88 -52.00 17.87 8.78
CA THR A 88 -50.96 17.31 7.94
C THR A 88 -49.59 17.84 8.35
N ARG A 89 -48.57 17.08 7.99
CA ARG A 89 -47.16 17.47 8.07
C ARG A 89 -46.53 17.33 6.71
N ARG A 90 -45.67 18.25 6.32
CA ARG A 90 -44.92 18.14 5.07
C ARG A 90 -43.51 18.65 5.21
N ILE A 91 -42.54 17.80 4.81
CA ILE A 91 -41.13 18.18 4.71
C ILE A 91 -40.92 18.80 3.33
N GLU A 92 -40.56 20.07 3.28
CA GLU A 92 -40.31 20.79 2.02
C GLU A 92 -38.87 20.62 1.56
N LYS A 93 -37.94 20.57 2.53
CA LYS A 93 -36.50 20.44 2.22
C LYS A 93 -35.80 19.57 3.24
N PHE A 94 -35.07 18.56 2.78
CA PHE A 94 -34.15 17.81 3.62
C PHE A 94 -32.77 18.48 3.68
N PRO A 95 -32.07 18.42 4.85
CA PRO A 95 -30.70 18.91 4.97
C PRO A 95 -29.76 18.14 4.05
N LYS A 96 -28.85 18.82 3.36
CA LYS A 96 -27.84 18.19 2.51
C LYS A 96 -26.60 17.84 3.31
N SER A 97 -26.11 16.62 3.12
CA SER A 97 -24.87 16.13 3.73
C SER A 97 -23.65 16.57 2.91
N LYS A 98 -22.57 16.94 3.60
CA LYS A 98 -21.24 17.15 2.98
C LYS A 98 -20.51 15.84 2.66
N LYS A 99 -21.03 14.68 3.14
CA LYS A 99 -20.38 13.37 2.97
C LYS A 99 -20.00 13.03 1.52
N PRO A 100 -20.88 13.22 0.50
CA PRO A 100 -20.49 12.89 -0.87
C PRO A 100 -19.32 13.73 -1.37
N LEU A 101 -19.22 14.98 -0.96
CA LEU A 101 -18.15 15.88 -1.35
C LEU A 101 -16.83 15.51 -0.67
N ILE A 102 -16.86 15.14 0.62
CA ILE A 102 -15.70 14.64 1.36
C ILE A 102 -15.22 13.31 0.77
N LEU A 103 -16.13 12.38 0.45
CA LEU A 103 -15.80 11.10 -0.18
C LEU A 103 -15.14 11.31 -1.55
N MET A 104 -15.64 12.23 -2.36
CA MET A 104 -15.08 12.57 -3.66
C MET A 104 -13.65 13.16 -3.53
N PHE A 105 -13.41 14.03 -2.55
CA PHE A 105 -12.07 14.55 -2.28
C PHE A 105 -11.12 13.48 -1.77
N THR A 106 -11.54 12.60 -0.86
CA THR A 106 -10.67 11.53 -0.34
C THR A 106 -10.31 10.52 -1.43
N THR A 107 -11.25 10.12 -2.28
CA THR A 107 -10.96 9.24 -3.42
C THR A 107 -10.04 9.89 -4.44
N PHE A 108 -10.27 11.16 -4.78
CA PHE A 108 -9.39 11.90 -5.70
C PHE A 108 -7.96 12.02 -5.16
N PHE A 109 -7.80 12.38 -3.87
CA PHE A 109 -6.49 12.45 -3.22
C PHE A 109 -5.80 11.10 -3.14
N SER A 110 -6.54 10.02 -2.86
CA SER A 110 -5.97 8.66 -2.81
C SER A 110 -5.47 8.20 -4.18
N VAL A 111 -6.21 8.49 -5.25
CA VAL A 111 -5.79 8.18 -6.62
C VAL A 111 -4.58 9.03 -7.02
N LEU A 112 -4.58 10.33 -6.71
CA LEU A 112 -3.45 11.20 -7.00
C LEU A 112 -2.18 10.75 -6.26
N LEU A 113 -2.30 10.38 -5.01
CA LEU A 113 -1.20 9.86 -4.20
C LEU A 113 -0.67 8.54 -4.77
N ALA A 114 -1.54 7.63 -5.19
CA ALA A 114 -1.13 6.39 -5.84
C ALA A 114 -0.39 6.64 -7.16
N VAL A 115 -0.87 7.56 -8.01
CA VAL A 115 -0.23 7.92 -9.28
C VAL A 115 1.15 8.56 -9.10
N ILE A 116 1.40 9.23 -7.98
CA ILE A 116 2.70 9.87 -7.69
C ILE A 116 3.64 8.91 -6.95
N VAL A 117 3.14 8.25 -5.90
CA VAL A 117 3.99 7.44 -5.00
C VAL A 117 4.39 6.12 -5.65
N ILE A 118 3.49 5.46 -6.38
CA ILE A 118 3.82 4.18 -7.02
C ILE A 118 4.96 4.33 -8.03
N PRO A 119 4.91 5.23 -9.01
CA PRO A 119 6.04 5.44 -9.92
C PRO A 119 7.30 5.91 -9.19
N TRP A 120 7.17 6.77 -8.16
CA TRP A 120 8.32 7.23 -7.39
C TRP A 120 9.01 6.09 -6.64
N VAL A 121 8.26 5.16 -6.04
CA VAL A 121 8.82 3.95 -5.40
C VAL A 121 9.49 3.05 -6.44
N PHE A 122 8.87 2.84 -7.60
CA PHE A 122 9.46 2.03 -8.68
C PHE A 122 10.70 2.68 -9.29
N LEU A 123 10.72 4.00 -9.45
CA LEU A 123 11.87 4.72 -10.01
C LEU A 123 13.05 4.87 -9.02
N ASN A 124 12.77 4.84 -7.72
CA ASN A 124 13.80 4.95 -6.68
C ASN A 124 14.07 3.61 -5.96
N SER A 125 13.44 2.51 -6.37
CA SER A 125 13.87 1.20 -5.91
C SER A 125 15.16 0.85 -6.67
N ASP A 126 16.29 0.89 -5.99
CA ASP A 126 17.58 0.35 -6.47
C ASP A 126 17.57 -1.19 -6.59
N ASN A 127 16.41 -1.81 -6.52
CA ASN A 127 16.22 -3.20 -6.85
C ASN A 127 16.30 -3.32 -8.37
N VAL A 128 17.50 -3.52 -8.87
CA VAL A 128 17.72 -4.04 -10.22
C VAL A 128 16.97 -5.36 -10.25
N ASP A 129 15.90 -5.44 -11.04
CA ASP A 129 15.18 -6.70 -11.22
C ASP A 129 16.19 -7.77 -11.64
N PRO A 130 16.22 -8.93 -10.97
CA PRO A 130 17.14 -9.98 -11.31
C PRO A 130 16.94 -10.36 -12.79
N LEU A 131 18.04 -10.37 -13.54
CA LEU A 131 18.02 -10.75 -14.93
C LEU A 131 17.62 -12.22 -15.05
N TYR A 132 16.55 -12.50 -15.76
CA TYR A 132 15.95 -13.81 -15.84
C TYR A 132 16.00 -14.33 -17.28
N LYS A 133 16.58 -15.53 -17.47
CA LYS A 133 16.64 -16.19 -18.75
C LYS A 133 16.32 -17.68 -18.62
N SER A 134 15.52 -18.17 -19.56
CA SER A 134 15.21 -19.59 -19.70
C SER A 134 16.14 -20.28 -20.68
N GLY A 135 16.69 -21.40 -20.27
CA GLY A 135 17.31 -22.40 -21.15
C GLY A 135 16.28 -23.43 -21.62
N LYS A 136 16.76 -24.61 -22.04
CA LYS A 136 15.90 -25.75 -22.40
C LYS A 136 15.36 -26.48 -21.19
N VAL A 137 16.15 -26.55 -20.12
CA VAL A 137 15.86 -27.31 -18.89
C VAL A 137 15.97 -26.43 -17.67
N LEU A 138 16.97 -25.57 -17.63
CA LEU A 138 17.25 -24.68 -16.51
C LEU A 138 16.77 -23.28 -16.80
N TRP A 139 16.22 -22.64 -15.78
CA TRP A 139 16.00 -21.21 -15.74
C TRP A 139 17.00 -20.59 -14.78
N ILE A 140 17.63 -19.50 -15.19
CA ILE A 140 18.64 -18.82 -14.39
C ILE A 140 18.22 -17.37 -14.19
N LYS A 141 18.16 -16.97 -12.91
CA LYS A 141 18.09 -15.57 -12.53
C LYS A 141 19.45 -15.14 -12.03
N SER A 142 19.83 -13.91 -12.31
CA SER A 142 21.05 -13.30 -11.88
C SER A 142 20.82 -11.89 -11.40
N ASP A 143 21.37 -11.56 -10.25
CA ASP A 143 21.50 -10.18 -9.84
C ASP A 143 22.65 -9.50 -10.61
N ALA A 144 22.65 -8.16 -10.65
CA ALA A 144 23.76 -7.41 -11.20
C ALA A 144 25.07 -7.74 -10.45
N PRO A 145 26.21 -7.90 -11.16
CA PRO A 145 27.50 -8.17 -10.51
C PRO A 145 27.89 -7.09 -9.52
N VAL A 146 28.35 -7.48 -8.33
CA VAL A 146 28.90 -6.60 -7.31
C VAL A 146 30.40 -6.82 -7.20
N TYR A 147 31.20 -5.76 -6.98
CA TYR A 147 32.65 -5.83 -6.99
C TYR A 147 33.22 -5.45 -5.63
N GLN A 148 34.05 -6.35 -5.07
CA GLN A 148 34.71 -6.14 -3.78
C GLN A 148 36.15 -6.68 -3.79
N ASN A 149 37.03 -6.12 -2.97
CA ASN A 149 38.37 -6.66 -2.81
C ASN A 149 38.41 -7.86 -1.86
N LYS A 150 37.49 -7.87 -0.93
CA LYS A 150 37.35 -8.91 0.11
C LYS A 150 35.87 -9.18 0.36
N ILE A 151 35.56 -10.42 0.69
CA ILE A 151 34.22 -10.87 1.07
C ILE A 151 34.35 -11.51 2.46
N HIS A 152 33.51 -11.09 3.39
CA HIS A 152 33.34 -11.72 4.68
C HIS A 152 31.94 -12.33 4.77
N TYR A 153 31.82 -13.54 5.28
CA TYR A 153 30.53 -14.21 5.48
C TYR A 153 30.59 -15.20 6.61
N ASP A 154 29.44 -15.55 7.15
CA ASP A 154 29.27 -16.66 8.07
C ASP A 154 28.74 -17.89 7.32
N GLY A 155 29.24 -19.06 7.68
CA GLY A 155 28.84 -20.30 7.04
C GLY A 155 29.33 -21.52 7.78
N PRO A 156 28.71 -22.70 7.54
CA PRO A 156 29.14 -23.93 8.15
C PRO A 156 30.48 -24.39 7.60
N ASP A 157 31.34 -24.86 8.51
CA ASP A 157 32.51 -25.63 8.12
C ASP A 157 32.09 -27.01 7.63
N VAL A 158 32.59 -27.43 6.48
CA VAL A 158 32.21 -28.66 5.79
C VAL A 158 32.55 -29.90 6.63
N ALA A 159 33.62 -29.85 7.44
CA ALA A 159 34.09 -31.00 8.24
C ALA A 159 33.36 -31.11 9.58
N THR A 160 33.10 -30.01 10.25
CA THR A 160 32.57 -29.97 11.62
C THR A 160 31.11 -29.53 11.72
N ASN A 161 30.56 -28.99 10.68
CA ASN A 161 29.23 -28.35 10.61
C ASN A 161 29.04 -27.21 11.65
N GLN A 162 30.16 -26.66 12.16
CA GLN A 162 30.12 -25.47 13.02
C GLN A 162 30.04 -24.21 12.20
N LEU A 163 29.28 -23.24 12.69
CA LEU A 163 29.18 -21.92 12.05
C LEU A 163 30.49 -21.16 12.32
N LEU A 164 31.22 -20.84 11.28
CA LEU A 164 32.48 -20.12 11.33
C LEU A 164 32.41 -18.86 10.48
N ASN A 165 33.34 -17.92 10.76
CA ASN A 165 33.48 -16.74 9.94
C ASN A 165 34.53 -16.99 8.86
N TRP A 166 34.19 -16.66 7.63
CA TRP A 166 35.02 -16.90 6.48
C TRP A 166 35.40 -15.61 5.78
N GLN A 167 36.54 -15.60 5.16
CA GLN A 167 37.00 -14.51 4.30
C GLN A 167 37.53 -15.06 2.96
N ILE A 168 37.16 -14.40 1.87
CA ILE A 168 37.76 -14.59 0.55
C ILE A 168 38.38 -13.26 0.11
N GLU A 169 39.63 -13.29 -0.31
CA GLU A 169 40.34 -12.12 -0.85
C GLU A 169 40.58 -12.28 -2.33
N SER A 170 40.70 -11.14 -3.06
CA SER A 170 41.19 -11.16 -4.43
C SER A 170 42.59 -11.78 -4.52
N ILE A 171 42.90 -12.42 -5.65
CA ILE A 171 44.19 -13.12 -5.83
C ILE A 171 45.35 -12.15 -5.73
N ASP A 172 45.21 -10.97 -6.28
CA ASP A 172 46.22 -9.91 -6.30
C ASP A 172 45.64 -8.53 -5.94
N ASN A 173 46.52 -7.60 -5.56
CA ASN A 173 46.10 -6.24 -5.18
C ASN A 173 45.57 -5.37 -6.31
N ASP A 174 45.89 -5.71 -7.57
CA ASP A 174 45.40 -5.05 -8.78
C ASP A 174 44.08 -5.67 -9.31
N ARG A 175 43.54 -6.62 -8.58
CA ARG A 175 42.29 -7.32 -8.91
C ARG A 175 41.20 -7.08 -7.87
N HIS A 176 39.98 -7.37 -8.27
CA HIS A 176 38.82 -7.42 -7.40
C HIS A 176 38.02 -8.70 -7.68
N ILE A 177 37.17 -9.04 -6.73
CA ILE A 177 36.23 -10.15 -6.86
C ILE A 177 34.92 -9.61 -7.42
N GLY A 178 34.49 -10.13 -8.58
CA GLY A 178 33.13 -9.99 -9.06
C GLY A 178 32.26 -11.05 -8.39
N LEU A 179 31.25 -10.64 -7.66
CA LEU A 179 30.21 -11.49 -7.08
C LEU A 179 29.00 -11.50 -7.97
N VAL A 180 28.53 -12.67 -8.32
CA VAL A 180 27.31 -12.87 -9.09
C VAL A 180 26.38 -13.79 -8.33
N LYS A 181 25.29 -13.25 -7.80
CA LYS A 181 24.24 -14.03 -7.17
C LYS A 181 23.39 -14.67 -8.24
N LEU A 182 23.21 -15.98 -8.15
CA LEU A 182 22.43 -16.76 -9.10
C LEU A 182 21.35 -17.56 -8.37
N GLU A 183 20.23 -17.72 -9.05
CA GLU A 183 19.19 -18.68 -8.74
C GLU A 183 19.06 -19.62 -9.95
N VAL A 184 19.40 -20.89 -9.75
CA VAL A 184 19.34 -21.94 -10.77
C VAL A 184 18.14 -22.82 -10.48
N ILE A 185 17.18 -22.85 -11.40
CA ILE A 185 15.88 -23.51 -11.26
C ILE A 185 15.79 -24.65 -12.26
N ASN A 186 15.45 -25.86 -11.82
CA ASN A 186 15.08 -26.96 -12.72
C ASN A 186 13.58 -26.86 -13.06
N GLU A 187 13.27 -26.39 -14.24
CA GLU A 187 11.87 -26.17 -14.65
C GLU A 187 11.24 -27.42 -15.30
N THR A 188 12.00 -28.17 -16.12
CA THR A 188 11.40 -29.17 -17.00
C THR A 188 11.86 -30.60 -16.76
N ALA A 189 13.08 -30.84 -16.27
CA ALA A 189 13.59 -32.19 -16.06
C ALA A 189 13.06 -32.76 -14.74
N ASN A 190 12.67 -34.04 -14.72
CA ASN A 190 12.29 -34.72 -13.47
C ASN A 190 13.37 -34.60 -12.40
N THR A 191 14.64 -34.80 -12.81
CA THR A 191 15.81 -34.62 -11.97
C THR A 191 16.99 -34.26 -12.87
N ILE A 192 17.82 -33.31 -12.42
CA ILE A 192 19.05 -32.90 -13.12
C ILE A 192 20.16 -32.70 -12.11
N THR A 193 21.36 -33.17 -12.44
CA THR A 193 22.57 -32.84 -11.68
C THR A 193 23.34 -31.77 -12.41
N VAL A 194 23.54 -30.64 -11.73
CA VAL A 194 24.28 -29.48 -12.22
C VAL A 194 25.68 -29.54 -11.58
N ASN A 195 26.71 -29.67 -12.38
CA ASN A 195 28.09 -29.59 -11.90
C ASN A 195 28.52 -28.10 -11.95
N ILE A 196 28.84 -27.54 -10.79
CA ILE A 196 29.29 -26.15 -10.65
C ILE A 196 30.78 -26.14 -10.32
N ASP A 197 31.58 -25.86 -11.33
CA ASP A 197 33.03 -25.79 -11.27
C ASP A 197 33.54 -24.58 -12.09
N GLU A 198 34.83 -24.51 -12.37
CA GLU A 198 35.45 -23.46 -13.17
C GLU A 198 34.97 -23.42 -14.63
N ASN A 199 34.31 -24.49 -15.12
CA ASN A 199 33.80 -24.59 -16.48
C ASN A 199 32.26 -24.42 -16.55
N CYS A 200 31.58 -24.28 -15.44
CA CYS A 200 30.13 -24.18 -15.40
C CYS A 200 29.60 -22.90 -16.03
N ALA A 201 30.41 -21.86 -16.10
CA ALA A 201 30.06 -20.56 -16.65
C ALA A 201 31.24 -19.80 -17.19
N GLU A 202 30.98 -18.88 -18.10
CA GLU A 202 31.94 -17.95 -18.68
C GLU A 202 31.48 -16.52 -18.45
N PHE A 203 32.35 -15.66 -17.93
CA PHE A 203 32.09 -14.25 -17.72
C PHE A 203 32.79 -13.42 -18.79
N LEU A 204 32.05 -12.90 -19.76
CA LEU A 204 32.57 -11.95 -20.75
C LEU A 204 32.60 -10.56 -20.09
N SER A 205 33.76 -9.96 -20.11
CA SER A 205 34.02 -8.68 -19.45
C SER A 205 34.07 -7.49 -20.40
N SER A 206 34.09 -6.27 -19.84
CA SER A 206 34.16 -5.01 -20.59
C SER A 206 35.41 -4.85 -21.46
N ASN A 207 36.50 -5.56 -21.13
CA ASN A 207 37.73 -5.57 -21.96
C ASN A 207 37.72 -6.65 -23.08
N GLY A 208 36.59 -7.34 -23.26
CA GLY A 208 36.42 -8.38 -24.28
C GLY A 208 37.04 -9.72 -23.91
N LYS A 209 37.63 -9.90 -22.76
CA LYS A 209 38.19 -11.17 -22.29
C LYS A 209 37.14 -11.98 -21.55
N THR A 210 37.28 -13.29 -21.57
CA THR A 210 36.46 -14.25 -20.84
C THR A 210 37.19 -14.70 -19.60
N TYR A 211 36.46 -14.77 -18.48
CA TYR A 211 36.95 -15.25 -17.19
C TYR A 211 36.07 -16.39 -16.70
N SER A 212 36.66 -17.33 -15.97
CA SER A 212 35.95 -18.46 -15.36
C SER A 212 35.64 -18.21 -13.90
N PRO A 213 34.62 -18.87 -13.33
CA PRO A 213 34.39 -18.89 -11.89
C PRO A 213 35.60 -19.39 -11.11
N SER A 214 35.78 -18.86 -9.92
CA SER A 214 36.83 -19.29 -9.00
C SER A 214 36.24 -20.16 -7.89
N ASN A 215 36.99 -21.16 -7.45
CA ASN A 215 36.56 -22.07 -6.38
C ASN A 215 36.44 -21.31 -5.04
N THR A 216 35.20 -21.08 -4.62
CA THR A 216 34.89 -20.37 -3.38
C THR A 216 35.29 -21.14 -2.14
N ILE A 217 35.18 -22.47 -2.17
CA ILE A 217 35.42 -23.34 -1.01
C ILE A 217 36.93 -23.39 -0.66
N THR A 218 37.77 -23.62 -1.66
CA THR A 218 39.22 -23.71 -1.45
C THR A 218 39.88 -22.35 -1.17
N ARG A 219 39.23 -21.25 -1.53
CA ARG A 219 39.72 -19.90 -1.32
C ARG A 219 39.29 -19.30 0.00
N ALA A 220 38.26 -19.84 0.63
CA ALA A 220 37.78 -19.38 1.92
C ALA A 220 38.83 -19.67 3.03
N LYS A 221 39.10 -18.66 3.83
CA LYS A 221 39.98 -18.74 5.02
C LYS A 221 39.18 -18.39 6.26
N GLU A 222 39.33 -19.17 7.30
CA GLU A 222 38.69 -18.86 8.59
C GLU A 222 39.28 -17.56 9.18
N VAL A 223 38.41 -16.74 9.75
CA VAL A 223 38.79 -15.49 10.43
C VAL A 223 38.05 -15.36 11.75
N SER A 224 38.66 -14.68 12.70
CA SER A 224 38.09 -14.53 14.03
C SER A 224 36.86 -13.61 14.06
N ASN A 225 36.78 -12.62 13.16
CA ASN A 225 35.72 -11.63 13.14
C ASN A 225 35.34 -11.25 11.70
N ILE A 226 34.08 -10.97 11.48
CA ILE A 226 33.56 -10.40 10.25
C ILE A 226 33.73 -8.87 10.28
N ILE A 227 34.30 -8.32 9.21
CA ILE A 227 34.37 -6.88 8.99
C ILE A 227 33.09 -6.49 8.23
N LYS A 228 32.25 -5.66 8.86
CA LYS A 228 30.91 -5.27 8.33
C LYS A 228 30.94 -4.64 6.94
N ASP A 229 31.98 -3.87 6.63
CA ASP A 229 32.11 -3.19 5.32
C ASP A 229 32.32 -4.17 4.14
N HIS A 230 32.68 -5.41 4.45
CA HIS A 230 32.94 -6.46 3.47
C HIS A 230 31.97 -7.66 3.66
N GLU A 231 31.02 -7.53 4.56
CA GLU A 231 30.06 -8.61 4.87
C GLU A 231 29.06 -8.79 3.71
N VAL A 232 28.97 -10.01 3.21
CA VAL A 232 27.93 -10.45 2.28
C VAL A 232 26.97 -11.34 3.05
N LYS A 233 25.81 -10.80 3.38
CA LYS A 233 24.78 -11.55 4.11
C LYS A 233 24.23 -12.66 3.24
N ASP A 234 23.89 -13.79 3.89
CA ASP A 234 23.31 -14.96 3.22
C ASP A 234 24.18 -15.46 2.06
N PHE A 235 25.51 -15.33 2.18
CA PHE A 235 26.43 -15.82 1.18
C PHE A 235 26.50 -17.34 1.20
N VAL A 236 25.96 -17.96 0.15
CA VAL A 236 26.06 -19.40 -0.08
C VAL A 236 26.95 -19.65 -1.31
N PRO A 237 28.13 -20.27 -1.18
CA PRO A 237 28.97 -20.58 -2.32
C PRO A 237 28.28 -21.60 -3.24
N LEU A 238 28.14 -21.29 -4.50
CA LEU A 238 27.71 -22.26 -5.52
C LEU A 238 28.93 -22.99 -6.05
N TRP A 239 29.14 -24.21 -5.55
CA TRP A 239 30.29 -25.05 -5.97
C TRP A 239 30.02 -26.54 -5.73
N GLY A 240 30.40 -27.39 -6.69
CA GLY A 240 30.22 -28.83 -6.64
C GLY A 240 28.97 -29.33 -7.37
N ASP A 241 28.65 -30.61 -7.16
CA ASP A 241 27.49 -31.24 -7.78
C ASP A 241 26.23 -30.98 -6.99
N ILE A 242 25.21 -30.41 -7.64
CA ILE A 242 23.92 -30.12 -7.04
C ILE A 242 22.83 -30.85 -7.84
N THR A 243 22.05 -31.69 -7.17
CA THR A 243 20.93 -32.38 -7.79
C THR A 243 19.63 -31.64 -7.50
N LEU A 244 18.94 -31.23 -8.57
CA LEU A 244 17.68 -30.51 -8.52
C LEU A 244 16.54 -31.38 -9.05
N VAL A 245 15.48 -31.54 -8.28
CA VAL A 245 14.20 -32.12 -8.73
C VAL A 245 13.41 -31.06 -9.48
N GLN A 246 12.51 -31.46 -10.36
CA GLN A 246 11.66 -30.51 -11.09
C GLN A 246 10.94 -29.54 -10.16
N GLY A 247 10.96 -28.27 -10.51
CA GLY A 247 10.36 -27.17 -9.74
C GLY A 247 11.18 -26.75 -8.50
N THR A 248 12.37 -27.32 -8.27
CA THR A 248 13.27 -26.89 -7.19
C THR A 248 14.39 -26.01 -7.71
N GLN A 249 14.98 -25.23 -6.81
CA GLN A 249 16.02 -24.27 -7.12
C GLN A 249 17.15 -24.30 -6.10
N VAL A 250 18.30 -23.81 -6.52
CA VAL A 250 19.41 -23.44 -5.65
C VAL A 250 19.75 -21.97 -5.82
N VAL A 251 20.00 -21.28 -4.72
CA VAL A 251 20.40 -19.86 -4.71
C VAL A 251 21.77 -19.74 -4.07
N GLY A 252 22.65 -18.96 -4.69
CA GLY A 252 23.98 -18.70 -4.11
C GLY A 252 24.84 -17.84 -5.03
N TYR A 253 26.13 -17.85 -4.80
CA TYR A 253 27.07 -16.94 -5.43
C TYR A 253 28.15 -17.67 -6.20
N LEU A 254 28.42 -17.23 -7.44
CA LEU A 254 29.70 -17.45 -8.11
C LEU A 254 30.60 -16.25 -7.88
N ILE A 255 31.90 -16.50 -7.78
CA ILE A 255 32.92 -15.46 -7.73
C ILE A 255 33.86 -15.57 -8.91
N VAL A 256 34.35 -14.45 -9.36
CA VAL A 256 35.37 -14.37 -10.43
C VAL A 256 36.36 -13.26 -10.11
N ASP A 257 37.66 -13.50 -10.35
CA ASP A 257 38.71 -12.50 -10.17
C ASP A 257 38.93 -11.72 -11.45
N LEU A 258 38.79 -10.41 -11.37
CA LEU A 258 38.91 -9.48 -12.49
C LEU A 258 39.94 -8.38 -12.18
N PRO A 259 40.62 -7.80 -13.19
CA PRO A 259 41.36 -6.55 -13.00
C PRO A 259 40.41 -5.44 -12.47
N ARG A 260 40.93 -4.50 -11.68
CA ARG A 260 40.09 -3.48 -10.97
C ARG A 260 39.26 -2.58 -11.88
N ASP A 261 39.71 -2.36 -13.12
CA ASP A 261 39.06 -1.52 -14.13
C ASP A 261 38.10 -2.29 -15.03
N VAL A 262 37.91 -3.59 -14.78
CA VAL A 262 37.15 -4.51 -15.63
C VAL A 262 35.85 -4.91 -14.96
N THR A 263 34.73 -4.80 -15.66
CA THR A 263 33.40 -5.23 -15.23
C THR A 263 32.89 -6.39 -16.06
N ILE A 264 31.91 -7.12 -15.54
CA ILE A 264 31.23 -8.22 -16.25
C ILE A 264 30.10 -7.61 -17.09
N ASN A 265 30.07 -7.92 -18.38
CA ASN A 265 29.01 -7.50 -19.29
C ASN A 265 28.05 -8.64 -19.61
N ARG A 266 28.50 -9.91 -19.46
CA ARG A 266 27.71 -11.07 -19.83
C ARG A 266 28.12 -12.29 -19.02
N LEU A 267 27.14 -13.06 -18.57
CA LEU A 267 27.29 -14.42 -18.06
C LEU A 267 26.79 -15.40 -19.13
N ARG A 268 27.60 -16.38 -19.48
CA ARG A 268 27.20 -17.56 -20.24
C ARG A 268 27.31 -18.79 -19.36
N TRP A 269 26.18 -19.31 -18.96
CA TRP A 269 26.08 -20.58 -18.23
C TRP A 269 26.14 -21.74 -19.20
N VAL A 270 26.91 -22.80 -18.89
CA VAL A 270 27.11 -23.94 -19.80
C VAL A 270 26.94 -25.29 -19.12
N SER A 271 26.80 -25.37 -17.80
CA SER A 271 26.60 -26.62 -17.08
C SER A 271 25.18 -27.14 -17.22
N SER A 272 25.04 -28.33 -17.82
CA SER A 272 23.77 -29.07 -18.01
C SER A 272 22.72 -28.36 -18.89
N ASP A 273 22.92 -27.07 -19.21
CA ASP A 273 22.12 -26.29 -20.16
C ASP A 273 22.94 -25.07 -20.64
N SER A 274 22.45 -24.34 -21.64
CA SER A 274 23.11 -23.13 -22.12
C SER A 274 22.20 -21.92 -21.99
N VAL A 275 22.57 -21.00 -21.08
CA VAL A 275 21.83 -19.78 -20.81
C VAL A 275 22.76 -18.58 -20.85
N THR A 276 22.36 -17.50 -21.52
CA THR A 276 23.15 -16.26 -21.61
C THR A 276 22.38 -15.09 -20.99
N ILE A 277 23.04 -14.37 -20.10
CA ILE A 277 22.51 -13.18 -19.41
C ILE A 277 23.44 -12.01 -19.74
N ASP A 278 22.90 -10.92 -20.25
CA ASP A 278 23.59 -9.66 -20.47
C ASP A 278 23.30 -8.70 -19.29
N TYR A 279 24.34 -8.05 -18.76
CA TYR A 279 24.28 -7.11 -17.61
C TYR A 279 24.30 -5.65 -18.04
#